data_0d2bdec61fffb3a547612e0b5bc13d5b
#
_entry.id   0d2bdec61fffb3a547612e0b5bc13d5b
#
_cell.length_a   1.000
_cell.length_b   1.000
_cell.length_c   1.000
_cell.angle_alpha   90.00
_cell.angle_beta   90.00
_cell.angle_gamma   90.00
#
_symmetry.space_group_name_H-M   'P 1'
#
loop_
_entity.id
_entity.type
_entity.pdbx_description
1 polymer ?
#
loop_
_entity_poly.entity_id
_entity_poly.type
_entity_poly.pdbx_seq_one_letter_code
_entity_poly.pdbx_strand_id
1 'polypeptide(L)'
;MQNLTIKDVLRFVYRFWFLILIGGLMLWGVLSPDTSTPLPTPDTTAQAEQESAIVPDLTPGNSLPTGTVIKKRSAYLQGEGQLQISNGTSYDAVAKLIRDGASVLTVYIKANTTYTMENITDGTYWLAFAQGTDWDATTQKFNRNAHASAFDETFEFETTATQSAGWEVTLNPVAGGTAQSSDVDLTQFDQY
;
A
#
# COMPACT_ATOMS: atom_id res chain seq x y z
N MET A 1 13.71 2.08 -43.66
CA MET A 1 12.60 1.53 -42.86
C MET A 1 13.20 1.03 -41.58
N GLN A 2 13.15 1.83 -40.50
CA GLN A 2 13.69 1.45 -39.19
C GLN A 2 12.56 0.82 -38.42
N ASN A 3 12.75 -0.41 -37.95
CA ASN A 3 11.83 -1.11 -37.07
C ASN A 3 11.89 -0.47 -35.68
N LEU A 4 10.85 0.26 -35.31
CA LEU A 4 10.65 0.74 -33.97
C LEU A 4 10.32 -0.46 -33.07
N THR A 5 11.20 -0.74 -32.15
CA THR A 5 11.02 -1.79 -31.13
C THR A 5 10.14 -1.24 -30.01
N ILE A 6 9.18 -2.05 -29.56
CA ILE A 6 8.14 -1.74 -28.56
C ILE A 6 8.67 -1.24 -27.19
N LYS A 7 9.98 -1.13 -27.02
CA LYS A 7 10.63 -0.67 -25.78
C LYS A 7 10.63 0.85 -25.56
N ASP A 8 10.19 1.66 -26.53
CA ASP A 8 10.31 3.12 -26.46
C ASP A 8 9.03 3.84 -26.05
N VAL A 9 7.96 3.14 -25.64
CA VAL A 9 6.63 3.74 -25.44
C VAL A 9 6.28 3.99 -23.96
N LEU A 10 7.10 3.60 -22.98
CA LEU A 10 6.74 3.77 -21.57
C LEU A 10 7.67 4.72 -20.79
N ARG A 11 7.89 5.92 -21.33
CA ARG A 11 8.42 7.04 -20.54
C ARG A 11 7.32 8.05 -20.28
N PHE A 12 6.48 7.81 -19.29
CA PHE A 12 5.54 8.82 -18.82
C PHE A 12 6.21 9.77 -17.84
N VAL A 13 6.53 10.96 -18.30
CA VAL A 13 6.93 12.08 -17.47
C VAL A 13 5.67 12.73 -16.93
N TYR A 14 5.33 12.49 -15.67
CA TYR A 14 4.30 13.26 -14.98
C TYR A 14 4.88 14.57 -14.46
N ARG A 15 4.51 15.65 -15.13
CA ARG A 15 4.71 17.03 -14.67
C ARG A 15 3.54 17.39 -13.79
N PHE A 16 3.78 17.63 -12.50
CA PHE A 16 2.76 18.11 -11.56
C PHE A 16 2.20 19.47 -11.99
N TRP A 17 0.89 19.53 -12.21
CA TRP A 17 0.10 20.77 -12.20
C TRP A 17 -0.89 20.68 -11.06
N PHE A 18 -0.65 21.49 -10.03
CA PHE A 18 -1.63 21.78 -8.99
C PHE A 18 -2.71 22.71 -9.57
N LEU A 19 -3.97 22.28 -9.55
CA LEU A 19 -5.12 23.16 -9.65
C LEU A 19 -6.06 22.93 -8.49
N ILE A 20 -6.06 23.91 -7.59
CA ILE A 20 -7.04 24.11 -6.52
C ILE A 20 -8.36 24.54 -7.17
N LEU A 21 -9.42 23.82 -6.94
CA LEU A 21 -10.79 24.31 -7.17
C LEU A 21 -11.57 24.27 -5.85
N ILE A 22 -11.73 25.46 -5.28
CA ILE A 22 -12.67 25.80 -4.21
C ILE A 22 -14.03 26.06 -4.86
N GLY A 23 -15.09 25.54 -4.25
CA GLY A 23 -16.40 26.16 -4.44
C GLY A 23 -17.58 25.20 -4.53
N GLY A 24 -18.51 25.35 -3.62
CA GLY A 24 -19.89 24.95 -3.87
C GLY A 24 -20.67 24.42 -2.69
N LEU A 25 -20.98 25.29 -1.75
CA LEU A 25 -22.02 25.14 -0.73
C LEU A 25 -23.40 25.05 -1.39
N MET A 26 -24.19 24.02 -1.13
CA MET A 26 -25.65 24.10 -1.30
C MET A 26 -26.34 23.38 -0.13
N LEU A 27 -26.96 24.22 0.71
CA LEU A 27 -28.03 23.86 1.62
C LEU A 27 -29.30 23.50 0.86
N TRP A 28 -29.96 22.43 1.24
CA TRP A 28 -31.41 22.33 1.14
C TRP A 28 -31.93 21.50 2.31
N GLY A 29 -32.62 22.19 3.19
CA GLY A 29 -33.49 21.61 4.17
C GLY A 29 -34.90 21.50 3.65
N VAL A 30 -35.63 20.45 4.01
CA VAL A 30 -37.10 20.43 4.09
C VAL A 30 -37.55 19.40 5.11
N LEU A 31 -38.12 19.87 6.19
CA LEU A 31 -39.32 19.47 6.96
C LEU A 31 -39.78 18.02 6.94
N SER A 32 -39.94 17.54 8.18
CA SER A 32 -40.78 16.41 8.61
C SER A 32 -42.29 16.69 8.42
N PRO A 33 -43.14 15.65 8.45
CA PRO A 33 -43.97 15.51 9.64
C PRO A 33 -44.10 14.09 10.20
N ASP A 34 -44.35 14.10 11.53
CA ASP A 34 -44.78 12.99 12.38
C ASP A 34 -45.98 12.24 11.85
N THR A 35 -45.98 10.92 12.02
CA THR A 35 -47.21 10.18 12.24
C THR A 35 -46.90 8.98 13.15
N SER A 36 -47.32 9.10 14.39
CA SER A 36 -47.38 8.07 15.40
C SER A 36 -48.56 7.16 15.12
N THR A 37 -48.35 5.85 15.17
CA THR A 37 -49.43 4.86 15.42
C THR A 37 -48.85 3.68 16.21
N PRO A 38 -49.56 3.21 17.28
CA PRO A 38 -49.00 2.28 18.25
C PRO A 38 -49.24 0.81 17.90
N LEU A 39 -48.37 0.00 18.47
CA LEU A 39 -48.30 -1.43 18.76
C LEU A 39 -49.50 -2.33 18.47
N PRO A 40 -49.20 -3.62 18.16
CA PRO A 40 -49.45 -4.66 19.13
C PRO A 40 -48.26 -5.60 19.37
N THR A 41 -48.01 -5.91 20.61
CA THR A 41 -47.21 -7.03 21.09
C THR A 41 -47.87 -8.35 20.73
N PRO A 42 -47.09 -9.39 20.32
CA PRO A 42 -47.31 -10.70 20.89
C PRO A 42 -46.02 -11.26 21.51
N ASP A 43 -46.17 -11.73 22.73
CA ASP A 43 -45.32 -12.72 23.37
C ASP A 43 -45.13 -13.91 22.41
N THR A 44 -43.89 -14.24 22.16
CA THR A 44 -43.50 -15.61 21.80
C THR A 44 -42.06 -15.81 22.22
N THR A 45 -41.89 -16.54 23.31
CA THR A 45 -40.65 -17.19 23.71
C THR A 45 -40.16 -18.05 22.58
N ALA A 46 -39.17 -17.58 21.82
CA ALA A 46 -38.38 -18.40 20.94
C ALA A 46 -36.95 -18.32 21.42
N GLN A 47 -36.42 -19.45 21.84
CA GLN A 47 -35.02 -19.64 22.13
C GLN A 47 -34.23 -19.17 20.92
N ALA A 48 -33.59 -18.02 21.05
CA ALA A 48 -32.54 -17.61 20.12
C ALA A 48 -31.34 -18.51 20.38
N GLU A 49 -31.11 -19.44 19.51
CA GLU A 49 -29.85 -20.10 19.28
C GLU A 49 -28.83 -19.00 19.11
N GLN A 50 -27.96 -18.89 20.10
CA GLN A 50 -26.92 -17.88 20.18
C GLN A 50 -25.84 -18.29 19.17
N GLU A 51 -26.08 -17.94 17.90
CA GLU A 51 -25.06 -17.91 16.89
C GLU A 51 -23.99 -16.95 17.39
N SER A 52 -22.91 -17.55 17.89
CA SER A 52 -21.71 -16.81 18.35
C SER A 52 -21.17 -16.07 17.14
N ALA A 53 -21.70 -14.85 16.93
CA ALA A 53 -21.10 -13.93 16.00
C ALA A 53 -19.65 -13.77 16.44
N ILE A 54 -18.71 -14.19 15.62
CA ILE A 54 -17.28 -13.92 15.76
C ILE A 54 -17.18 -12.40 15.69
N VAL A 55 -17.19 -11.76 16.85
CA VAL A 55 -16.89 -10.33 16.95
C VAL A 55 -15.42 -10.21 16.54
N PRO A 56 -15.11 -9.49 15.46
CA PRO A 56 -13.71 -9.28 15.09
C PRO A 56 -13.01 -8.68 16.30
N ASP A 57 -11.88 -9.24 16.68
CA ASP A 57 -11.03 -8.67 17.73
C ASP A 57 -10.57 -7.29 17.28
N LEU A 58 -11.26 -6.25 17.75
CA LEU A 58 -10.97 -4.85 17.46
C LEU A 58 -9.87 -4.29 18.37
N THR A 59 -9.14 -5.17 19.08
CA THR A 59 -7.98 -4.73 19.85
C THR A 59 -6.98 -4.11 18.87
N PRO A 60 -6.60 -2.82 19.03
CA PRO A 60 -5.58 -2.21 18.20
C PRO A 60 -4.31 -3.06 18.27
N GLY A 61 -3.87 -3.59 17.14
CA GLY A 61 -2.60 -4.31 17.06
C GLY A 61 -1.42 -3.33 17.15
N ASN A 62 -0.25 -3.86 17.46
CA ASN A 62 0.98 -3.08 17.41
C ASN A 62 1.21 -2.55 15.99
N SER A 63 1.59 -1.29 15.88
CA SER A 63 1.87 -0.62 14.59
C SER A 63 3.05 0.32 14.77
N LEU A 64 3.96 0.35 13.78
CA LEU A 64 5.10 1.26 13.76
C LEU A 64 4.77 2.55 12.97
N PRO A 65 5.48 3.65 13.20
CA PRO A 65 5.37 4.84 12.34
C PRO A 65 5.76 4.53 10.89
N THR A 66 5.07 5.15 9.93
CA THR A 66 5.46 5.10 8.51
C THR A 66 6.89 5.61 8.34
N GLY A 67 7.68 4.91 7.54
CA GLY A 67 9.10 5.22 7.32
C GLY A 67 10.04 4.59 8.35
N THR A 68 9.53 3.79 9.30
CA THR A 68 10.42 3.02 10.18
C THR A 68 11.25 2.06 9.34
N VAL A 69 12.56 2.25 9.36
CA VAL A 69 13.52 1.43 8.63
C VAL A 69 13.81 0.16 9.44
N ILE A 70 13.50 -0.99 8.87
CA ILE A 70 13.73 -2.32 9.47
C ILE A 70 15.10 -2.86 9.05
N LYS A 71 15.45 -2.70 7.77
CA LYS A 71 16.74 -3.13 7.20
C LYS A 71 17.25 -2.10 6.20
N LYS A 72 18.53 -1.82 6.20
CA LYS A 72 19.17 -0.86 5.29
C LYS A 72 20.56 -1.34 4.89
N ARG A 73 20.84 -1.30 3.59
CA ARG A 73 22.17 -1.50 3.01
C ARG A 73 22.63 -0.16 2.38
N SER A 74 23.41 0.62 3.10
CA SER A 74 23.76 1.99 2.71
C SER A 74 24.49 2.10 1.37
N ALA A 75 25.21 1.07 0.94
CA ALA A 75 25.90 1.05 -0.36
C ALA A 75 24.94 1.22 -1.57
N TYR A 76 23.69 0.85 -1.43
CA TYR A 76 22.67 0.97 -2.47
C TYR A 76 21.78 2.22 -2.34
N LEU A 77 22.08 3.08 -1.38
CA LEU A 77 21.27 4.25 -1.03
C LEU A 77 22.14 5.52 -1.00
N GLN A 78 22.89 5.74 -2.07
CA GLN A 78 23.77 6.90 -2.30
C GLN A 78 23.56 7.54 -3.68
N GLY A 79 22.45 7.20 -4.36
CA GLY A 79 22.06 7.73 -5.66
C GLY A 79 21.01 8.83 -5.56
N GLU A 80 20.35 9.10 -6.66
CA GLU A 80 19.28 10.10 -6.77
C GLU A 80 17.89 9.49 -7.06
N GLY A 81 17.81 8.17 -7.20
CA GLY A 81 16.57 7.46 -7.50
C GLY A 81 15.57 7.55 -6.35
N GLN A 82 14.28 7.63 -6.69
CA GLN A 82 13.18 7.71 -5.74
C GLN A 82 12.08 6.72 -6.08
N LEU A 83 11.53 6.06 -5.05
CA LEU A 83 10.37 5.18 -5.17
C LEU A 83 9.31 5.59 -4.15
N GLN A 84 8.23 6.18 -4.62
CA GLN A 84 7.07 6.49 -3.79
C GLN A 84 6.13 5.28 -3.71
N ILE A 85 5.76 4.89 -2.50
CA ILE A 85 4.89 3.75 -2.23
C ILE A 85 3.68 4.25 -1.45
N SER A 86 2.50 4.11 -2.04
CA SER A 86 1.22 4.45 -1.40
C SER A 86 0.54 3.18 -0.91
N ASN A 87 0.39 3.06 0.40
CA ASN A 87 -0.39 2.01 1.02
C ASN A 87 -1.84 2.48 1.21
N GLY A 88 -2.67 2.30 0.19
CA GLY A 88 -4.09 2.66 0.22
C GLY A 88 -5.00 1.61 0.86
N THR A 89 -4.44 0.61 1.56
CA THR A 89 -5.21 -0.45 2.22
C THR A 89 -5.48 -0.14 3.69
N SER A 90 -6.36 -0.91 4.31
CA SER A 90 -6.62 -0.86 5.75
C SER A 90 -5.60 -1.67 6.59
N TYR A 91 -4.64 -2.33 5.96
CA TYR A 91 -3.57 -3.08 6.59
C TYR A 91 -2.28 -2.26 6.60
N ASP A 92 -1.48 -2.43 7.63
CA ASP A 92 -0.10 -1.94 7.62
C ASP A 92 0.74 -2.79 6.64
N ALA A 93 1.83 -2.24 6.14
CA ALA A 93 2.69 -2.91 5.17
C ALA A 93 4.16 -2.85 5.57
N VAL A 94 4.92 -3.86 5.17
CA VAL A 94 6.37 -3.86 5.12
C VAL A 94 6.80 -4.02 3.67
N ALA A 95 7.47 -3.02 3.12
CA ALA A 95 7.96 -3.02 1.75
C ALA A 95 9.46 -3.30 1.71
N LYS A 96 9.88 -4.23 0.85
CA LYS A 96 11.28 -4.61 0.61
C LYS A 96 11.68 -4.23 -0.81
N LEU A 97 12.62 -3.29 -0.93
CA LEU A 97 13.33 -3.03 -2.18
C LEU A 97 14.46 -4.04 -2.29
N ILE A 98 14.49 -4.82 -3.36
CA ILE A 98 15.35 -5.99 -3.51
C ILE A 98 16.29 -5.77 -4.72
N ARG A 99 17.56 -6.11 -4.54
CA ARG A 99 18.54 -6.19 -5.62
C ARG A 99 19.45 -7.41 -5.38
N ASP A 100 19.77 -8.11 -6.46
CA ASP A 100 20.62 -9.32 -6.41
C ASP A 100 20.10 -10.38 -5.41
N GLY A 101 18.77 -10.55 -5.35
CA GLY A 101 18.09 -11.53 -4.50
C GLY A 101 18.05 -11.18 -3.00
N ALA A 102 18.46 -9.98 -2.61
CA ALA A 102 18.44 -9.58 -1.21
C ALA A 102 17.90 -8.16 -1.01
N SER A 103 17.16 -7.97 0.08
CA SER A 103 16.63 -6.65 0.44
C SER A 103 17.76 -5.64 0.69
N VAL A 104 17.69 -4.50 0.00
CA VAL A 104 18.58 -3.35 0.19
C VAL A 104 17.97 -2.29 1.11
N LEU A 105 16.64 -2.20 1.12
CA LEU A 105 15.89 -1.36 2.03
C LEU A 105 14.57 -2.06 2.40
N THR A 106 14.29 -2.13 3.68
CA THR A 106 13.02 -2.63 4.21
C THR A 106 12.42 -1.55 5.09
N VAL A 107 11.19 -1.12 4.78
CA VAL A 107 10.49 -0.05 5.51
C VAL A 107 9.08 -0.46 5.89
N TYR A 108 8.63 0.08 7.01
CA TYR A 108 7.26 -0.05 7.48
C TYR A 108 6.40 1.11 6.99
N ILE A 109 5.20 0.82 6.49
CA ILE A 109 4.26 1.81 5.93
C ILE A 109 2.87 1.54 6.51
N LYS A 110 2.36 2.46 7.31
CA LYS A 110 1.03 2.32 7.91
C LYS A 110 -0.08 2.27 6.86
N ALA A 111 -1.20 1.71 7.26
CA ALA A 111 -2.46 1.78 6.53
C ALA A 111 -2.79 3.22 6.10
N ASN A 112 -3.23 3.41 4.86
CA ASN A 112 -3.64 4.70 4.29
C ASN A 112 -2.57 5.80 4.35
N THR A 113 -1.28 5.42 4.29
CA THR A 113 -0.17 6.38 4.23
C THR A 113 0.76 6.13 3.04
N THR A 114 1.55 7.15 2.71
CA THR A 114 2.54 7.10 1.64
C THR A 114 3.93 7.28 2.22
N TYR A 115 4.92 6.58 1.65
CA TYR A 115 6.33 6.73 1.98
C TYR A 115 7.17 6.76 0.70
N THR A 116 8.21 7.60 0.68
CA THR A 116 9.18 7.66 -0.42
C THR A 116 10.52 7.09 0.03
N MET A 117 10.96 6.01 -0.62
CA MET A 117 12.34 5.54 -0.54
C MET A 117 13.21 6.47 -1.39
N GLU A 118 14.25 7.02 -0.81
CA GLU A 118 15.11 8.00 -1.45
C GLU A 118 16.55 7.51 -1.59
N ASN A 119 17.31 8.23 -2.39
CA ASN A 119 18.74 8.02 -2.60
C ASN A 119 19.07 6.64 -3.19
N ILE A 120 18.17 6.05 -3.96
CA ILE A 120 18.36 4.74 -4.58
C ILE A 120 19.43 4.87 -5.67
N THR A 121 20.48 4.02 -5.63
CA THR A 121 21.52 4.01 -6.66
C THR A 121 20.99 3.45 -7.97
N ASP A 122 21.65 3.83 -9.08
CA ASP A 122 21.32 3.30 -10.40
C ASP A 122 21.38 1.77 -10.43
N GLY A 123 20.47 1.18 -11.19
CA GLY A 123 20.35 -0.26 -11.35
C GLY A 123 18.91 -0.74 -11.39
N THR A 124 18.74 -2.05 -11.53
CA THR A 124 17.43 -2.71 -11.59
C THR A 124 17.09 -3.31 -10.24
N TYR A 125 15.90 -3.01 -9.77
CA TYR A 125 15.37 -3.43 -8.48
C TYR A 125 14.03 -4.12 -8.63
N TRP A 126 13.67 -4.88 -7.63
CA TRP A 126 12.39 -5.53 -7.50
C TRP A 126 11.73 -5.11 -6.19
N LEU A 127 10.40 -5.06 -6.12
CA LEU A 127 9.66 -4.65 -4.94
C LEU A 127 8.73 -5.77 -4.51
N ALA A 128 8.90 -6.23 -3.27
CA ALA A 128 7.98 -7.11 -2.60
C ALA A 128 7.42 -6.43 -1.35
N PHE A 129 6.22 -6.80 -0.94
CA PHE A 129 5.59 -6.26 0.26
C PHE A 129 4.76 -7.32 0.96
N ALA A 130 4.74 -7.24 2.29
CA ALA A 130 3.81 -7.99 3.12
C ALA A 130 2.86 -7.02 3.80
N GLN A 131 1.62 -7.42 3.97
CA GLN A 131 0.57 -6.63 4.64
C GLN A 131 -0.04 -7.45 5.76
N GLY A 132 -0.57 -6.75 6.78
CA GLY A 132 -1.22 -7.39 7.92
C GLY A 132 -1.51 -6.41 9.04
N THR A 133 -1.85 -6.96 10.20
CA THR A 133 -2.08 -6.20 11.44
C THR A 133 -1.33 -6.85 12.58
N ASP A 134 -1.13 -6.09 13.66
CA ASP A 134 -0.44 -6.55 14.85
C ASP A 134 1.01 -6.96 14.59
N TRP A 135 1.85 -5.95 14.35
CA TRP A 135 3.26 -6.12 14.04
C TRP A 135 4.06 -6.61 15.26
N ASP A 136 4.77 -7.71 15.11
CA ASP A 136 5.77 -8.17 16.08
C ASP A 136 7.16 -7.69 15.65
N ALA A 137 7.71 -6.74 16.40
CA ALA A 137 9.04 -6.18 16.13
C ALA A 137 10.18 -7.20 16.40
N THR A 138 9.95 -8.24 17.19
CA THR A 138 10.94 -9.25 17.51
C THR A 138 11.13 -10.24 16.37
N THR A 139 10.01 -10.73 15.83
CA THR A 139 10.01 -11.66 14.70
C THR A 139 9.97 -10.96 13.35
N GLN A 140 9.71 -9.63 13.35
CA GLN A 140 9.53 -8.80 12.16
C GLN A 140 8.42 -9.33 11.24
N LYS A 141 7.28 -9.69 11.83
CA LYS A 141 6.12 -10.27 11.14
C LYS A 141 4.81 -9.67 11.64
N PHE A 142 3.81 -9.76 10.80
CA PHE A 142 2.42 -9.50 11.21
C PHE A 142 1.82 -10.76 11.82
N ASN A 143 1.21 -10.64 12.99
CA ASN A 143 0.58 -11.76 13.70
C ASN A 143 -0.81 -12.11 13.16
N ARG A 144 -1.48 -11.12 12.51
CA ARG A 144 -2.85 -11.27 12.03
C ARG A 144 -2.99 -10.80 10.58
N ASN A 145 -3.80 -11.53 9.79
CA ASN A 145 -4.12 -11.19 8.39
C ASN A 145 -2.89 -11.02 7.50
N ALA A 146 -1.79 -11.72 7.82
CA ALA A 146 -0.54 -11.60 7.10
C ALA A 146 -0.65 -12.22 5.70
N HIS A 147 -0.29 -11.47 4.68
CA HIS A 147 -0.12 -11.94 3.31
C HIS A 147 1.02 -11.16 2.65
N ALA A 148 1.62 -11.73 1.63
CA ALA A 148 2.70 -11.08 0.90
C ALA A 148 2.45 -11.14 -0.61
N SER A 149 2.93 -10.12 -1.30
CA SER A 149 2.88 -10.02 -2.77
C SER A 149 4.15 -9.35 -3.27
N ALA A 150 4.43 -9.51 -4.55
CA ALA A 150 5.53 -8.84 -5.20
C ALA A 150 5.06 -8.27 -6.55
N PHE A 151 5.65 -7.16 -6.96
CA PHE A 151 5.39 -6.63 -8.29
C PHE A 151 6.01 -7.56 -9.34
N ASP A 152 5.28 -7.80 -10.41
CA ASP A 152 5.74 -8.68 -11.50
C ASP A 152 6.83 -8.00 -12.34
N GLU A 153 6.90 -6.68 -12.28
CA GLU A 153 7.84 -5.84 -13.00
C GLU A 153 9.02 -5.42 -12.13
N THR A 154 10.13 -5.09 -12.78
CA THR A 154 11.30 -4.49 -12.14
C THR A 154 11.32 -2.98 -12.32
N PHE A 155 11.94 -2.29 -11.38
CA PHE A 155 12.12 -0.83 -11.37
C PHE A 155 13.56 -0.51 -11.74
N GLU A 156 13.76 0.15 -12.87
CA GLU A 156 15.08 0.57 -13.32
C GLU A 156 15.33 2.03 -12.88
N PHE A 157 16.40 2.24 -12.13
CA PHE A 157 16.86 3.56 -11.74
C PHE A 157 18.07 3.93 -12.57
N GLU A 158 18.02 5.05 -13.24
CA GLU A 158 19.08 5.61 -14.06
C GLU A 158 19.16 7.12 -13.81
N THR A 159 20.34 7.59 -13.45
CA THR A 159 20.64 9.01 -13.26
C THR A 159 21.42 9.53 -14.46
N THR A 160 20.94 10.60 -15.06
CA THR A 160 21.64 11.30 -16.15
C THR A 160 22.04 12.70 -15.67
N ALA A 161 22.76 13.44 -16.49
CA ALA A 161 23.18 14.82 -16.16
C ALA A 161 22.00 15.79 -15.89
N THR A 162 20.79 15.44 -16.33
CA THR A 162 19.62 16.32 -16.27
C THR A 162 18.38 15.70 -15.61
N GLN A 163 18.39 14.40 -15.33
CA GLN A 163 17.23 13.66 -14.82
C GLN A 163 17.65 12.50 -13.93
N SER A 164 16.87 12.23 -12.90
CA SER A 164 16.93 11.01 -12.09
C SER A 164 15.64 10.23 -12.23
N ALA A 165 15.70 8.90 -12.09
CA ALA A 165 14.54 8.05 -12.16
C ALA A 165 13.68 8.16 -10.89
N GLY A 166 12.36 8.30 -11.09
CA GLY A 166 11.37 8.25 -10.03
C GLY A 166 10.22 7.32 -10.41
N TRP A 167 9.80 6.51 -9.46
CA TRP A 167 8.68 5.58 -9.61
C TRP A 167 7.63 5.85 -8.55
N GLU A 168 6.38 5.61 -8.91
CA GLU A 168 5.25 5.65 -7.98
C GLU A 168 4.44 4.36 -8.12
N VAL A 169 4.17 3.72 -6.99
CA VAL A 169 3.39 2.48 -6.92
C VAL A 169 2.35 2.55 -5.81
N THR A 170 1.29 1.76 -5.97
CA THR A 170 0.28 1.55 -4.93
C THR A 170 0.25 0.08 -4.54
N LEU A 171 0.05 -0.22 -3.25
CA LEU A 171 -0.06 -1.58 -2.72
C LEU A 171 -1.48 -2.16 -2.81
N ASN A 172 -2.39 -1.44 -3.43
CA ASN A 172 -3.77 -1.85 -3.68
C ASN A 172 -4.11 -1.69 -5.17
N PRO A 173 -5.00 -2.52 -5.72
CA PRO A 173 -5.47 -2.33 -7.09
C PRO A 173 -6.09 -0.95 -7.28
N VAL A 174 -5.70 -0.24 -8.33
CA VAL A 174 -6.26 1.05 -8.72
C VAL A 174 -6.76 1.00 -10.15
N ALA A 175 -7.87 1.68 -10.42
CA ALA A 175 -8.41 1.77 -11.77
C ALA A 175 -7.41 2.50 -12.69
N GLY A 176 -7.00 1.84 -13.78
CA GLY A 176 -6.01 2.39 -14.73
C GLY A 176 -4.55 2.20 -14.30
N GLY A 177 -4.28 1.51 -13.20
CA GLY A 177 -2.92 1.09 -12.83
C GLY A 177 -2.36 0.10 -13.85
N THR A 178 -1.06 0.23 -14.16
CA THR A 178 -0.36 -0.65 -15.12
C THR A 178 0.51 -1.69 -14.42
N ALA A 179 0.95 -1.42 -13.18
CA ALA A 179 1.75 -2.34 -12.40
C ALA A 179 0.87 -3.49 -11.87
N GLN A 180 1.34 -4.70 -12.04
CA GLN A 180 0.70 -5.92 -11.54
C GLN A 180 1.53 -6.50 -10.40
N SER A 181 0.88 -7.24 -9.51
CA SER A 181 1.53 -7.95 -8.42
C SER A 181 0.95 -9.35 -8.29
N SER A 182 1.81 -10.30 -7.95
CA SER A 182 1.47 -11.69 -7.69
C SER A 182 1.68 -12.03 -6.23
N ASP A 183 0.88 -12.94 -5.72
CA ASP A 183 1.03 -13.44 -4.34
C ASP A 183 2.35 -14.19 -4.18
N VAL A 184 2.99 -13.98 -3.05
CA VAL A 184 4.25 -14.60 -2.66
C VAL A 184 4.04 -15.30 -1.32
N ASP A 185 4.61 -16.48 -1.16
CA ASP A 185 4.61 -17.15 0.14
C ASP A 185 5.38 -16.33 1.19
N LEU A 186 4.84 -16.24 2.42
CA LEU A 186 5.45 -15.47 3.49
C LEU A 186 6.87 -15.98 3.82
N THR A 187 7.13 -17.28 3.70
CA THR A 187 8.47 -17.85 3.94
C THR A 187 9.45 -17.41 2.84
N GLN A 188 9.00 -17.28 1.61
CA GLN A 188 9.80 -16.73 0.51
C GLN A 188 10.04 -15.22 0.70
N PHE A 189 9.01 -14.47 1.10
CA PHE A 189 9.15 -13.05 1.43
C PHE A 189 10.20 -12.81 2.51
N ASP A 190 10.27 -13.67 3.53
CA ASP A 190 11.23 -13.56 4.62
C ASP A 190 12.70 -13.77 4.18
N GLN A 191 12.92 -14.50 3.08
CA GLN A 191 14.28 -14.80 2.56
C GLN A 191 14.93 -13.61 1.82
N TYR A 192 14.17 -12.62 1.40
CA TYR A 192 14.68 -11.39 0.76
C TYR A 192 15.32 -10.41 1.79
#